data_8360ac14d2148ea35046fd98f0e5678c
#
_entry.id   8360ac14d2148ea35046fd98f0e5678c
#
_cell.length_a   1.000
_cell.length_b   1.000
_cell.length_c   1.000
_cell.angle_alpha   90.00
_cell.angle_beta   90.00
_cell.angle_gamma   90.00
#
_symmetry.space_group_name_H-M   'P 1'
#
loop_
_entity.id
_entity.type
_entity.pdbx_description
1 polymer ?
#
loop_
_entity_poly.entity_id
_entity_poly.type
_entity_poly.pdbx_seq_one_letter_code
_entity_poly.pdbx_strand_id
1 'polypeptide(L)'
;VSKYNFSMDEKAWDGFFRRIREESSDGRFYGVDTIRKVVCEMLYLKQLANAQNGENDRLIRAVDAEKLCGNEVFDNLSGMEMLDRLVGTDKIKQRVLEIISQIELARQNPSIGSPCLHMRFVGNPGTGKTTIARIIGKILKERGVLRIGEFHEQSGRDFCGRYIGETAPKTLSLCRAAY
;
A
#
# COMPACT_ATOMS: atom_id res chain seq x y z
N VAL A 1 -15.03 16.92 10.70
CA VAL A 1 -14.65 16.86 12.13
C VAL A 1 -15.74 17.56 12.95
N SER A 2 -16.03 18.82 12.73
CA SER A 2 -17.07 19.58 13.48
C SER A 2 -18.48 18.98 13.40
N LYS A 3 -18.86 18.38 12.25
CA LYS A 3 -20.15 17.67 12.09
C LYS A 3 -20.35 16.52 13.09
N TYR A 4 -19.27 15.96 13.62
CA TYR A 4 -19.28 14.85 14.57
C TYR A 4 -18.95 15.30 16.00
N ASN A 5 -19.02 16.61 16.30
CA ASN A 5 -18.68 17.19 17.60
C ASN A 5 -17.25 16.89 18.09
N PHE A 6 -16.30 16.78 17.16
CA PHE A 6 -14.87 16.71 17.48
C PHE A 6 -14.16 17.98 17.06
N SER A 7 -13.20 18.41 17.84
CA SER A 7 -12.24 19.47 17.53
C SER A 7 -10.87 18.88 17.19
N MET A 8 -10.05 19.62 16.47
CA MET A 8 -8.75 19.17 16.02
C MET A 8 -7.70 20.20 16.43
N ASP A 9 -6.63 19.72 17.04
CA ASP A 9 -5.49 20.55 17.41
C ASP A 9 -4.69 20.98 16.18
N GLU A 10 -4.02 22.12 16.22
CA GLU A 10 -3.25 22.68 15.12
C GLU A 10 -2.16 21.71 14.63
N LYS A 11 -1.47 21.04 15.55
CA LYS A 11 -0.45 20.04 15.25
C LYS A 11 -0.99 18.74 14.66
N ALA A 12 -2.26 18.43 14.87
CA ALA A 12 -2.88 17.23 14.30
C ALA A 12 -3.12 17.34 12.78
N TRP A 13 -3.15 18.57 12.25
CA TRP A 13 -3.29 18.79 10.81
C TRP A 13 -2.12 18.26 10.00
N ASP A 14 -0.90 18.28 10.52
CA ASP A 14 0.28 17.79 9.83
C ASP A 14 0.18 16.29 9.57
N GLY A 15 -0.23 15.50 10.56
CA GLY A 15 -0.48 14.06 10.41
C GLY A 15 -1.61 13.76 9.43
N PHE A 16 -2.70 14.53 9.49
CA PHE A 16 -3.82 14.41 8.59
C PHE A 16 -3.42 14.68 7.13
N PHE A 17 -2.69 15.76 6.85
CA PHE A 17 -2.22 16.06 5.50
C PHE A 17 -1.16 15.06 5.01
N ARG A 18 -0.32 14.53 5.90
CA ARG A 18 0.62 13.47 5.56
C ARG A 18 -0.13 12.23 5.07
N ARG A 19 -1.16 11.80 5.80
CA ARG A 19 -1.98 10.65 5.42
C ARG A 19 -2.70 10.84 4.07
N ILE A 20 -3.19 12.05 3.80
CA ILE A 20 -3.78 12.38 2.48
C ILE A 20 -2.74 12.32 1.37
N ARG A 21 -1.50 12.79 1.61
CA ARG A 21 -0.42 12.69 0.62
C ARG A 21 -0.04 11.24 0.32
N GLU A 22 -0.02 10.36 1.31
CA GLU A 22 0.21 8.93 1.12
C GLU A 22 -0.86 8.31 0.21
N GLU A 23 -2.14 8.57 0.46
CA GLU A 23 -3.22 8.13 -0.44
C GLU A 23 -3.10 8.72 -1.85
N SER A 24 -2.56 9.93 -1.97
CA SER A 24 -2.32 10.59 -3.25
C SER A 24 -1.13 9.98 -3.99
N SER A 25 -0.05 9.65 -3.31
CA SER A 25 1.14 9.02 -3.91
C SER A 25 0.84 7.60 -4.40
N ASP A 26 -0.06 6.89 -3.72
CA ASP A 26 -0.54 5.57 -4.11
C ASP A 26 -1.53 5.59 -5.29
N GLY A 27 -1.80 6.76 -5.88
CA GLY A 27 -2.78 6.91 -6.97
C GLY A 27 -4.23 6.70 -6.53
N ARG A 28 -4.50 6.71 -5.21
CA ARG A 28 -5.83 6.46 -4.61
C ARG A 28 -6.57 7.72 -4.21
N PHE A 29 -6.10 8.86 -4.64
CA PHE A 29 -6.75 10.12 -4.31
C PHE A 29 -8.00 10.35 -5.16
N TYR A 30 -9.17 10.13 -4.57
CA TYR A 30 -10.48 10.35 -5.16
C TYR A 30 -11.13 11.64 -4.64
N GLY A 31 -10.33 12.68 -4.42
CA GLY A 31 -10.82 14.00 -3.98
C GLY A 31 -11.50 13.95 -2.62
N VAL A 32 -12.75 14.44 -2.55
CA VAL A 32 -13.52 14.55 -1.30
C VAL A 32 -13.76 13.19 -0.63
N ASP A 33 -13.89 12.12 -1.39
CA ASP A 33 -14.15 10.79 -0.82
C ASP A 33 -12.92 10.26 -0.07
N THR A 34 -11.70 10.53 -0.55
CA THR A 34 -10.46 10.22 0.18
C THR A 34 -10.38 11.02 1.48
N ILE A 35 -10.67 12.33 1.41
CA ILE A 35 -10.69 13.18 2.62
C ILE A 35 -11.70 12.65 3.64
N ARG A 36 -12.91 12.28 3.18
CA ARG A 36 -13.96 11.72 4.05
C ARG A 36 -13.52 10.41 4.68
N LYS A 37 -12.88 9.51 3.91
CA LYS A 37 -12.33 8.24 4.38
C LYS A 37 -11.32 8.48 5.51
N VAL A 38 -10.33 9.35 5.31
CA VAL A 38 -9.30 9.66 6.32
C VAL A 38 -9.90 10.30 7.57
N VAL A 39 -10.90 11.18 7.43
CA VAL A 39 -11.63 11.76 8.58
C VAL A 39 -12.36 10.67 9.36
N CYS A 40 -13.07 9.76 8.69
CA CYS A 40 -13.78 8.67 9.36
C CYS A 40 -12.82 7.71 10.08
N GLU A 41 -11.69 7.40 9.47
CA GLU A 41 -10.63 6.57 10.05
C GLU A 41 -10.07 7.21 11.33
N MET A 42 -9.78 8.51 11.29
CA MET A 42 -9.30 9.28 12.44
C MET A 42 -10.30 9.31 13.60
N LEU A 43 -11.57 9.55 13.29
CA LEU A 43 -12.64 9.55 14.28
C LEU A 43 -12.82 8.17 14.92
N TYR A 44 -12.75 7.11 14.11
CA TYR A 44 -12.84 5.74 14.60
C TYR A 44 -11.70 5.39 15.55
N LEU A 45 -10.45 5.71 15.20
CA LEU A 45 -9.29 5.48 16.06
C LEU A 45 -9.39 6.24 17.38
N LYS A 46 -9.86 7.49 17.35
CA LYS A 46 -10.08 8.27 18.56
C LYS A 46 -11.16 7.69 19.46
N GLN A 47 -12.28 7.24 18.87
CA GLN A 47 -13.35 6.59 19.62
C GLN A 47 -12.89 5.27 20.23
N LEU A 48 -12.08 4.49 19.51
CA LEU A 48 -11.51 3.25 20.02
C LEU A 48 -10.58 3.52 21.20
N ALA A 49 -9.71 4.52 21.11
CA ALA A 49 -8.82 4.93 22.20
C ALA A 49 -9.60 5.41 23.41
N ASN A 50 -10.65 6.21 23.22
CA ASN A 50 -11.54 6.65 24.28
C ASN A 50 -12.22 5.46 24.99
N ALA A 51 -12.69 4.48 24.21
CA ALA A 51 -13.33 3.28 24.76
C ALA A 51 -12.35 2.42 25.57
N GLN A 52 -11.08 2.34 25.16
CA GLN A 52 -10.05 1.60 25.89
C GLN A 52 -9.64 2.30 27.19
N ASN A 53 -9.60 3.64 27.19
CA ASN A 53 -9.17 4.42 28.35
C ASN A 53 -10.33 4.81 29.29
N GLY A 54 -11.57 4.55 28.92
CA GLY A 54 -12.75 4.98 29.66
C GLY A 54 -12.97 6.51 29.62
N GLU A 55 -12.39 7.18 28.64
CA GLU A 55 -12.45 8.63 28.44
C GLU A 55 -13.48 9.00 27.37
N ASN A 56 -13.94 10.25 27.41
CA ASN A 56 -14.81 10.80 26.35
C ASN A 56 -14.21 12.10 25.82
N ASP A 57 -12.91 12.03 25.47
CA ASP A 57 -12.17 13.16 24.92
C ASP A 57 -12.53 13.36 23.45
N ARG A 58 -12.95 14.57 23.10
CA ARG A 58 -13.36 14.97 21.75
C ARG A 58 -12.32 15.83 21.03
N LEU A 59 -11.15 16.02 21.64
CA LEU A 59 -10.04 16.73 21.03
C LEU A 59 -9.11 15.71 20.35
N ILE A 60 -8.94 15.86 19.05
CA ILE A 60 -7.97 15.08 18.25
C ILE A 60 -6.64 15.80 18.35
N ARG A 61 -5.65 15.13 18.94
CA ARG A 61 -4.28 15.64 19.12
C ARG A 61 -3.34 15.07 18.05
N ALA A 62 -2.13 15.62 17.97
CA ALA A 62 -1.09 15.13 17.08
C ALA A 62 -0.85 13.62 17.23
N VAL A 63 -0.85 13.09 18.46
CA VAL A 63 -0.68 11.65 18.74
C VAL A 63 -1.80 10.79 18.11
N ASP A 64 -3.03 11.30 18.07
CA ASP A 64 -4.15 10.60 17.42
C ASP A 64 -4.00 10.62 15.90
N ALA A 65 -3.49 11.72 15.34
CA ALA A 65 -3.22 11.88 13.92
C ALA A 65 -1.99 11.06 13.47
N GLU A 66 -0.99 10.88 14.31
CA GLU A 66 0.14 9.98 14.09
C GLU A 66 -0.29 8.52 13.97
N LYS A 67 -1.29 8.11 14.74
CA LYS A 67 -1.87 6.75 14.62
C LYS A 67 -2.58 6.50 13.28
N LEU A 68 -3.01 7.54 12.57
CA LEU A 68 -3.51 7.43 11.20
C LEU A 68 -2.43 7.00 10.21
N CYS A 69 -1.22 7.49 10.42
CA CYS A 69 -0.04 7.08 9.69
C CYS A 69 0.53 5.76 10.22
N GLY A 70 -0.21 5.09 11.09
CA GLY A 70 0.15 3.86 11.82
C GLY A 70 0.33 2.61 10.95
N ASN A 71 0.38 2.76 9.65
CA ASN A 71 1.09 1.84 8.78
C ASN A 71 2.61 1.85 9.06
N GLU A 72 3.14 2.80 9.87
CA GLU A 72 4.55 2.76 10.28
C GLU A 72 4.93 1.44 10.96
N VAL A 73 4.00 0.79 11.66
CA VAL A 73 4.24 -0.57 12.18
C VAL A 73 4.39 -1.58 11.05
N PHE A 74 3.68 -1.38 9.92
CA PHE A 74 3.82 -2.21 8.74
C PHE A 74 4.96 -1.72 7.82
N ASP A 75 5.21 -0.42 7.73
CA ASP A 75 6.28 0.14 6.90
C ASP A 75 7.68 -0.16 7.44
N ASN A 76 7.82 -0.26 8.77
CA ASN A 76 9.06 -0.66 9.43
C ASN A 76 9.32 -2.17 9.44
N LEU A 77 8.33 -3.01 9.11
CA LEU A 77 8.51 -4.44 8.99
C LEU A 77 9.12 -4.79 7.64
N SER A 78 10.02 -5.77 7.63
CA SER A 78 10.46 -6.37 6.37
C SER A 78 9.27 -6.99 5.61
N GLY A 79 9.36 -7.05 4.29
CA GLY A 79 8.31 -7.68 3.50
C GLY A 79 8.06 -9.14 3.91
N MET A 80 9.07 -9.86 4.36
CA MET A 80 8.93 -11.24 4.88
C MET A 80 8.15 -11.26 6.21
N GLU A 81 8.43 -10.37 7.15
CA GLU A 81 7.67 -10.26 8.39
C GLU A 81 6.21 -9.88 8.17
N MET A 82 5.95 -8.99 7.18
CA MET A 82 4.58 -8.67 6.77
C MET A 82 3.86 -9.91 6.24
N LEU A 83 4.52 -10.72 5.43
CA LEU A 83 3.97 -11.95 4.88
C LEU A 83 3.72 -12.98 5.99
N ASP A 84 4.58 -13.04 7.01
CA ASP A 84 4.46 -13.94 8.16
C ASP A 84 3.28 -13.62 9.06
N ARG A 85 2.87 -12.37 9.13
CA ARG A 85 1.68 -11.94 9.88
C ARG A 85 0.36 -12.30 9.20
N LEU A 86 0.39 -12.64 7.92
CA LEU A 86 -0.82 -13.04 7.20
C LEU A 86 -1.12 -14.52 7.46
N VAL A 87 -2.37 -14.80 7.82
CA VAL A 87 -2.84 -16.16 8.09
C VAL A 87 -3.11 -16.90 6.77
N GLY A 88 -2.70 -18.18 6.70
CA GLY A 88 -2.99 -19.04 5.55
C GLY A 88 -2.14 -18.75 4.30
N THR A 89 -0.97 -18.14 4.46
CA THR A 89 -0.06 -17.75 3.36
C THR A 89 1.14 -18.68 3.18
N ASP A 90 1.19 -19.84 3.83
CA ASP A 90 2.37 -20.73 3.82
C ASP A 90 2.82 -21.15 2.42
N LYS A 91 1.86 -21.49 1.54
CA LYS A 91 2.14 -21.82 0.13
C LYS A 91 2.70 -20.62 -0.65
N ILE A 92 2.22 -19.42 -0.32
CA ILE A 92 2.68 -18.17 -0.94
C ILE A 92 4.08 -17.86 -0.47
N LYS A 93 4.38 -18.00 0.82
CA LYS A 93 5.74 -17.84 1.39
C LYS A 93 6.73 -18.77 0.71
N GLN A 94 6.39 -20.04 0.61
CA GLN A 94 7.25 -21.02 -0.06
C GLN A 94 7.52 -20.59 -1.51
N ARG A 95 6.49 -20.15 -2.24
CA ARG A 95 6.65 -19.72 -3.62
C ARG A 95 7.50 -18.46 -3.76
N VAL A 96 7.36 -17.50 -2.82
CA VAL A 96 8.19 -16.29 -2.79
C VAL A 96 9.66 -16.66 -2.54
N LEU A 97 9.94 -17.56 -1.61
CA LEU A 97 11.30 -18.04 -1.32
C LEU A 97 11.92 -18.74 -2.52
N GLU A 98 11.15 -19.57 -3.26
CA GLU A 98 11.60 -20.20 -4.50
C GLU A 98 12.00 -19.15 -5.57
N ILE A 99 11.17 -18.12 -5.74
CA ILE A 99 11.45 -17.02 -6.68
C ILE A 99 12.74 -16.28 -6.29
N ILE A 100 12.89 -15.95 -5.00
CA ILE A 100 14.10 -15.30 -4.49
C ILE A 100 15.33 -16.15 -4.79
N SER A 101 15.28 -17.45 -4.47
CA SER A 101 16.38 -18.38 -4.73
C SER A 101 16.74 -18.47 -6.21
N GLN A 102 15.74 -18.48 -7.11
CA GLN A 102 15.98 -18.47 -8.55
C GLN A 102 16.66 -17.19 -9.02
N ILE A 103 16.27 -16.03 -8.46
CA ILE A 103 16.88 -14.74 -8.77
C ILE A 103 18.34 -14.70 -8.29
N GLU A 104 18.60 -15.19 -7.09
CA GLU A 104 19.97 -15.26 -6.53
C GLU A 104 20.87 -16.17 -7.35
N LEU A 105 20.37 -17.33 -7.79
CA LEU A 105 21.09 -18.23 -8.69
C LEU A 105 21.38 -17.58 -10.05
N ALA A 106 20.40 -16.88 -10.65
CA ALA A 106 20.60 -16.19 -11.92
C ALA A 106 21.62 -15.04 -11.80
N ARG A 107 21.74 -14.41 -10.65
CA ARG A 107 22.78 -13.39 -10.38
C ARG A 107 24.17 -13.98 -10.27
N GLN A 108 24.29 -15.16 -9.67
CA GLN A 108 25.58 -15.87 -9.54
C GLN A 108 26.04 -16.49 -10.85
N ASN A 109 25.11 -16.92 -11.69
CA ASN A 109 25.35 -17.56 -12.97
C ASN A 109 24.64 -16.83 -14.11
N PRO A 110 25.27 -15.87 -14.78
CA PRO A 110 24.66 -15.12 -15.88
C PRO A 110 24.17 -15.99 -17.05
N SER A 111 24.66 -17.22 -17.18
CA SER A 111 24.20 -18.20 -18.17
C SER A 111 22.77 -18.70 -17.89
N ILE A 112 22.29 -18.57 -16.66
CA ILE A 112 20.92 -18.87 -16.25
C ILE A 112 20.15 -17.57 -16.46
N GLY A 113 19.28 -17.50 -17.47
CA GLY A 113 18.47 -16.31 -17.74
C GLY A 113 17.69 -15.85 -16.52
N SER A 114 17.44 -14.55 -16.41
CA SER A 114 16.63 -13.99 -15.32
C SER A 114 15.24 -14.63 -15.30
N PRO A 115 14.73 -15.03 -14.14
CA PRO A 115 13.41 -15.60 -14.03
C PRO A 115 12.34 -14.57 -14.42
N CYS A 116 11.28 -15.04 -15.06
CA CYS A 116 10.13 -14.21 -15.38
C CYS A 116 9.37 -13.86 -14.10
N LEU A 117 9.24 -12.56 -13.82
CA LEU A 117 8.56 -12.04 -12.64
C LEU A 117 7.07 -11.76 -12.87
N HIS A 118 6.50 -12.17 -14.01
CA HIS A 118 5.06 -12.06 -14.23
C HIS A 118 4.30 -13.00 -13.30
N MET A 119 3.41 -12.42 -12.48
CA MET A 119 2.62 -13.16 -11.49
C MET A 119 1.13 -12.94 -11.72
N ARG A 120 0.35 -14.00 -11.56
CA ARG A 120 -1.11 -13.95 -11.59
C ARG A 120 -1.65 -14.37 -10.23
N PHE A 121 -2.35 -13.44 -9.54
CA PHE A 121 -3.01 -13.70 -8.27
C PHE A 121 -4.48 -14.06 -8.52
N VAL A 122 -4.87 -15.28 -8.17
CA VAL A 122 -6.23 -15.82 -8.36
C VAL A 122 -6.84 -16.14 -7.01
N GLY A 123 -8.12 -15.86 -6.85
CA GLY A 123 -8.86 -16.11 -5.61
C GLY A 123 -10.12 -15.26 -5.52
N ASN A 124 -10.94 -15.53 -4.52
CA ASN A 124 -12.19 -14.82 -4.29
C ASN A 124 -11.97 -13.34 -3.95
N PRO A 125 -12.96 -12.45 -4.16
CA PRO A 125 -12.90 -11.07 -3.70
C PRO A 125 -12.60 -11.00 -2.19
N GLY A 126 -11.84 -10.01 -1.77
CA GLY A 126 -11.53 -9.79 -0.35
C GLY A 126 -10.46 -10.71 0.27
N THR A 127 -9.84 -11.62 -0.47
CA THR A 127 -8.80 -12.54 0.04
C THR A 127 -7.41 -11.95 0.14
N GLY A 128 -7.24 -10.64 0.06
CA GLY A 128 -5.94 -9.97 0.25
C GLY A 128 -4.97 -10.06 -0.93
N LYS A 129 -5.44 -10.37 -2.15
CA LYS A 129 -4.57 -10.52 -3.35
C LYS A 129 -3.69 -9.28 -3.60
N THR A 130 -4.28 -8.10 -3.57
CA THR A 130 -3.56 -6.84 -3.76
C THR A 130 -2.57 -6.58 -2.64
N THR A 131 -2.94 -6.89 -1.39
CA THR A 131 -2.05 -6.77 -0.23
C THR A 131 -0.82 -7.67 -0.39
N ILE A 132 -1.03 -8.93 -0.79
CA ILE A 132 0.06 -9.87 -1.05
C ILE A 132 0.96 -9.38 -2.20
N ALA A 133 0.38 -8.86 -3.28
CA ALA A 133 1.15 -8.32 -4.39
C ALA A 133 2.06 -7.16 -3.97
N ARG A 134 1.56 -6.25 -3.11
CA ARG A 134 2.37 -5.15 -2.53
C ARG A 134 3.49 -5.67 -1.64
N ILE A 135 3.20 -6.65 -0.79
CA ILE A 135 4.21 -7.26 0.08
C ILE A 135 5.31 -7.92 -0.76
N ILE A 136 4.95 -8.65 -1.82
CA ILE A 136 5.93 -9.24 -2.74
C ILE A 136 6.76 -8.15 -3.43
N GLY A 137 6.14 -7.06 -3.89
CA GLY A 137 6.86 -5.91 -4.45
C GLY A 137 7.88 -5.35 -3.47
N LYS A 138 7.52 -5.20 -2.18
CA LYS A 138 8.42 -4.77 -1.11
C LYS A 138 9.58 -5.75 -0.91
N ILE A 139 9.30 -7.05 -0.86
CA ILE A 139 10.34 -8.10 -0.73
C ILE A 139 11.33 -8.02 -1.90
N LEU A 140 10.84 -7.90 -3.13
CA LEU A 140 11.69 -7.82 -4.31
C LEU A 140 12.56 -6.55 -4.33
N LYS A 141 12.02 -5.43 -3.82
CA LYS A 141 12.79 -4.19 -3.59
C LYS A 141 13.88 -4.38 -2.54
N GLU A 142 13.53 -4.91 -1.37
CA GLU A 142 14.47 -5.18 -0.26
C GLU A 142 15.61 -6.12 -0.69
N ARG A 143 15.33 -7.06 -1.58
CA ARG A 143 16.32 -7.96 -2.19
C ARG A 143 17.07 -7.33 -3.37
N GLY A 144 16.83 -6.06 -3.68
CA GLY A 144 17.48 -5.34 -4.77
C GLY A 144 17.16 -5.89 -6.16
N VAL A 145 16.04 -6.59 -6.32
CA VAL A 145 15.56 -7.08 -7.63
C VAL A 145 14.92 -5.96 -8.41
N LEU A 146 14.14 -5.12 -7.73
CA LEU A 146 13.51 -3.94 -8.29
C LEU A 146 14.36 -2.71 -7.95
N ARG A 147 14.62 -1.85 -8.93
CA ARG A 147 15.44 -0.63 -8.75
C ARG A 147 14.67 0.42 -7.96
N ILE A 148 13.43 0.69 -8.32
CA ILE A 148 12.60 1.75 -7.71
C ILE A 148 11.64 1.12 -6.69
N GLY A 149 10.96 0.04 -7.05
CA GLY A 149 10.09 -0.73 -6.14
C GLY A 149 8.85 0.04 -5.68
N GLU A 150 8.39 1.00 -6.47
CA GLU A 150 7.07 1.59 -6.29
C GLU A 150 5.99 0.61 -6.78
N PHE A 151 4.87 0.59 -6.06
CA PHE A 151 3.73 -0.25 -6.41
C PHE A 151 2.64 0.59 -7.06
N HIS A 152 2.49 0.44 -8.38
CA HIS A 152 1.46 1.13 -9.15
C HIS A 152 0.26 0.19 -9.38
N GLU A 153 -0.87 0.53 -8.76
CA GLU A 153 -2.12 -0.20 -8.95
C GLU A 153 -2.94 0.47 -10.05
N GLN A 154 -3.17 -0.25 -11.14
CA GLN A 154 -3.90 0.25 -12.29
C GLN A 154 -5.05 -0.72 -12.64
N SER A 155 -6.20 -0.19 -12.98
CA SER A 155 -7.31 -0.97 -13.52
C SER A 155 -7.17 -1.12 -15.03
N GLY A 156 -7.82 -2.12 -15.61
CA GLY A 156 -7.83 -2.29 -17.07
C GLY A 156 -8.35 -1.05 -17.82
N ARG A 157 -9.21 -0.23 -17.19
CA ARG A 157 -9.72 1.02 -17.75
C ARG A 157 -8.64 2.11 -17.81
N ASP A 158 -7.68 2.09 -16.91
CA ASP A 158 -6.61 3.08 -16.84
C ASP A 158 -5.66 2.95 -18.03
N PHE A 159 -5.57 1.77 -18.63
CA PHE A 159 -4.80 1.53 -19.85
C PHE A 159 -5.53 1.95 -21.12
N CYS A 160 -6.87 2.04 -21.10
CA CYS A 160 -7.64 2.40 -22.27
C CYS A 160 -7.58 3.90 -22.54
N GLY A 161 -7.32 4.29 -23.78
CA GLY A 161 -7.48 5.66 -24.27
C GLY A 161 -8.97 6.02 -24.41
N ARG A 162 -9.30 7.32 -24.39
CA ARG A 162 -10.65 7.82 -24.66
C ARG A 162 -10.99 7.77 -26.15
N TYR A 163 -9.95 7.86 -27.00
CA TYR A 163 -10.07 7.86 -28.45
C TYR A 163 -9.22 6.75 -29.08
N ILE A 164 -9.56 6.40 -30.32
CA ILE A 164 -8.80 5.40 -31.09
C ILE A 164 -7.36 5.91 -31.28
N GLY A 165 -6.36 5.06 -30.94
CA GLY A 165 -4.94 5.41 -31.03
C GLY A 165 -4.30 5.93 -29.73
N GLU A 166 -5.04 6.30 -28.69
CA GLU A 166 -4.48 6.80 -27.43
C GLU A 166 -4.05 5.69 -26.46
N THR A 167 -4.57 4.48 -26.63
CA THR A 167 -4.29 3.36 -25.71
C THR A 167 -2.80 3.02 -25.66
N ALA A 168 -2.13 2.93 -26.81
CA ALA A 168 -0.72 2.56 -26.87
C ALA A 168 0.20 3.62 -26.19
N PRO A 169 0.11 4.93 -26.53
CA PRO A 169 0.94 5.94 -25.86
C PRO A 169 0.63 6.06 -24.36
N LYS A 170 -0.64 5.91 -23.95
CA LYS A 170 -1.04 5.93 -22.54
C LYS A 170 -0.45 4.73 -21.77
N THR A 171 -0.58 3.53 -22.31
CA THR A 171 0.04 2.33 -21.74
C THR A 171 1.55 2.49 -21.62
N LEU A 172 2.21 2.99 -22.66
CA LEU A 172 3.65 3.23 -22.65
C LEU A 172 4.07 4.25 -21.57
N SER A 173 3.31 5.32 -21.39
CA SER A 173 3.58 6.31 -20.34
C SER A 173 3.46 5.73 -18.93
N LEU A 174 2.44 4.90 -18.67
CA LEU A 174 2.26 4.18 -17.40
C LEU A 174 3.41 3.20 -17.14
N CYS A 175 3.79 2.43 -18.16
CA CYS A 175 4.93 1.51 -18.03
C CYS A 175 6.25 2.25 -17.76
N ARG A 176 6.48 3.39 -18.43
CA ARG A 176 7.69 4.21 -18.19
C ARG A 176 7.71 4.84 -16.80
N ALA A 177 6.56 5.22 -16.26
CA ALA A 177 6.46 5.74 -14.90
C ALA A 177 6.74 4.68 -13.83
N ALA A 178 6.49 3.39 -14.15
CA ALA A 178 6.76 2.27 -13.25
C ALA A 178 8.19 1.71 -13.35
N TYR A 179 9.01 2.18 -14.31
CA TYR A 179 10.35 1.66 -14.60
C TYR A 179 11.43 2.59 -14.08
#